data_b8f18a45435a91ce2114a40b4c8fc506
#
_entry.id   b8f18a45435a91ce2114a40b4c8fc506
#
_cell.length_a   1.000
_cell.length_b   1.000
_cell.length_c   1.000
_cell.angle_alpha   90.00
_cell.angle_beta   90.00
_cell.angle_gamma   90.00
#
_symmetry.space_group_name_H-M   'P 1'
#
loop_
_entity.id
_entity.type
_entity.pdbx_description
1 polymer ?
#
loop_
_entity_poly.entity_id
_entity_poly.type
_entity_poly.pdbx_seq_one_letter_code
_entity_poly.pdbx_strand_id
1 'polypeptide(L)'
;MGYLLIKNMPLISMRQLLDHAAENDYGVPAFNVNNLEQIRAIMEGAQQMNSPVIIQASAGARKYSGPIFIKNMMQAAVEEFPTIPIVMHQDHGGTPDECEECIELGFTSVMMDGSLLSDQKTPSNFDYNVKVTKETVKIAHAKGVSVEGELGCLGSLETGMGEKEDGVGAEGVLSHSQLLTDPAEAADFVDQTQVDCLAIAIGTSHGAYKFTKPPTGEVLAINRIKDIHQKIPNTHLVMHGSSSVPKELLDIINDNGGKISETYGVPIKEIQEGIKNGVRKVNIDTDLRLAATAAX
;
A
#
# COMPACT_ATOMS: atom_id res chain seq x y z
N MET A 1 18.21 2.85 23.13
CA MET A 1 19.35 2.56 22.24
C MET A 1 18.95 2.52 20.75
N GLY A 2 17.69 2.21 20.41
CA GLY A 2 17.18 2.20 19.04
C GLY A 2 17.03 3.59 18.38
N TYR A 3 16.77 4.61 19.16
CA TYR A 3 16.50 5.97 18.64
C TYR A 3 17.72 6.64 17.99
N LEU A 4 18.93 6.24 18.41
CA LEU A 4 20.17 6.84 17.87
C LEU A 4 20.59 6.22 16.53
N LEU A 5 20.17 4.97 16.26
CA LEU A 5 20.53 4.29 15.02
C LEU A 5 19.70 4.77 13.83
N ILE A 6 18.43 5.13 14.07
CA ILE A 6 17.54 5.63 13.03
C ILE A 6 17.99 7.01 12.51
N LYS A 7 18.59 7.83 13.37
CA LYS A 7 19.05 9.19 13.01
C LYS A 7 20.17 9.22 11.97
N ASN A 8 20.85 8.10 11.75
CA ASN A 8 22.01 8.07 10.84
C ASN A 8 21.78 7.21 9.58
N MET A 9 20.57 6.65 9.43
CA MET A 9 20.24 5.81 8.27
C MET A 9 18.79 6.12 7.83
N PRO A 10 18.61 7.14 6.98
CA PRO A 10 17.25 7.51 6.56
C PRO A 10 16.54 6.42 5.75
N LEU A 11 17.29 5.62 5.00
CA LEU A 11 16.71 4.50 4.23
C LEU A 11 16.67 3.25 5.10
N ILE A 12 15.47 2.75 5.42
CA ILE A 12 15.25 1.64 6.33
C ILE A 12 14.34 0.57 5.70
N SER A 13 14.31 -0.62 6.29
CA SER A 13 13.41 -1.68 5.84
C SER A 13 11.97 -1.43 6.30
N MET A 14 11.01 -2.00 5.57
CA MET A 14 9.59 -1.93 5.95
C MET A 14 9.39 -2.56 7.34
N ARG A 15 9.98 -3.72 7.58
CA ARG A 15 9.84 -4.42 8.86
C ARG A 15 10.27 -3.52 10.03
N GLN A 16 11.42 -2.88 9.89
CA GLN A 16 11.95 -1.99 10.92
C GLN A 16 11.01 -0.82 11.21
N LEU A 17 10.45 -0.22 10.15
CA LEU A 17 9.53 0.92 10.30
C LEU A 17 8.21 0.49 10.95
N LEU A 18 7.63 -0.63 10.49
CA LEU A 18 6.34 -1.07 10.99
C LEU A 18 6.43 -1.66 12.42
N ASP A 19 7.58 -2.25 12.79
CA ASP A 19 7.83 -2.66 14.19
C ASP A 19 7.79 -1.42 15.10
N HIS A 20 8.48 -0.35 14.70
CA HIS A 20 8.46 0.90 15.47
C HIS A 20 7.04 1.50 15.55
N ALA A 21 6.30 1.45 14.44
CA ALA A 21 4.92 1.94 14.40
C ALA A 21 4.02 1.14 15.37
N ALA A 22 4.20 -0.19 15.40
CA ALA A 22 3.43 -1.06 16.29
C ALA A 22 3.76 -0.82 17.77
N GLU A 23 5.05 -0.63 18.07
CA GLU A 23 5.51 -0.35 19.44
C GLU A 23 5.02 1.00 19.97
N ASN A 24 4.68 1.93 19.08
CA ASN A 24 4.28 3.30 19.43
C ASN A 24 2.85 3.64 19.01
N ASP A 25 2.07 2.64 18.60
CA ASP A 25 0.63 2.74 18.30
C ASP A 25 0.28 3.79 17.22
N TYR A 26 1.02 3.80 16.09
CA TYR A 26 0.66 4.66 14.95
C TYR A 26 0.64 3.87 13.64
N GLY A 27 0.05 4.48 12.62
CA GLY A 27 0.08 3.97 11.25
C GLY A 27 0.98 4.84 10.38
N VAL A 28 1.59 4.24 9.36
CA VAL A 28 2.51 4.93 8.45
C VAL A 28 1.83 5.09 7.09
N PRO A 29 1.76 6.31 6.53
CA PRO A 29 1.25 6.48 5.18
C PRO A 29 2.26 5.94 4.16
N ALA A 30 1.75 5.24 3.16
CA ALA A 30 2.52 4.76 2.02
C ALA A 30 2.01 5.50 0.78
N PHE A 31 2.80 6.42 0.30
CA PHE A 31 2.41 7.32 -0.77
C PHE A 31 2.95 6.86 -2.12
N ASN A 32 2.06 6.65 -3.09
CA ASN A 32 2.45 6.33 -4.46
C ASN A 32 3.04 7.55 -5.13
N VAL A 33 4.16 7.37 -5.81
CA VAL A 33 4.89 8.45 -6.49
C VAL A 33 5.11 8.12 -7.97
N ASN A 34 4.97 9.14 -8.80
CA ASN A 34 5.15 9.02 -10.25
C ASN A 34 6.17 10.03 -10.79
N ASN A 35 6.43 11.09 -10.04
CA ASN A 35 7.25 12.21 -10.53
C ASN A 35 7.92 12.95 -9.38
N LEU A 36 8.79 13.88 -9.75
CA LEU A 36 9.59 14.69 -8.81
C LEU A 36 8.70 15.52 -7.88
N GLU A 37 7.63 16.11 -8.42
CA GLU A 37 6.76 17.02 -7.67
C GLU A 37 6.08 16.30 -6.51
N GLN A 38 5.60 15.08 -6.77
CA GLN A 38 4.97 14.27 -5.72
C GLN A 38 5.98 13.88 -4.63
N ILE A 39 7.16 13.41 -5.03
CA ILE A 39 8.20 13.01 -4.07
C ILE A 39 8.58 14.19 -3.17
N ARG A 40 8.81 15.37 -3.77
CA ARG A 40 9.18 16.56 -2.99
C ARG A 40 8.08 16.96 -2.03
N ALA A 41 6.84 17.02 -2.49
CA ALA A 41 5.70 17.41 -1.65
C ALA A 41 5.53 16.45 -0.46
N ILE A 42 5.65 15.14 -0.71
CA ILE A 42 5.55 14.11 0.34
C ILE A 42 6.66 14.32 1.37
N MET A 43 7.90 14.50 0.91
CA MET A 43 9.04 14.63 1.81
C MET A 43 9.01 15.94 2.62
N GLU A 44 8.57 17.05 2.00
CA GLU A 44 8.37 18.31 2.71
C GLU A 44 7.30 18.16 3.80
N GLY A 45 6.18 17.47 3.48
CA GLY A 45 5.13 17.16 4.44
C GLY A 45 5.65 16.27 5.58
N ALA A 46 6.39 15.22 5.25
CA ALA A 46 7.00 14.33 6.25
C ALA A 46 7.95 15.09 7.18
N GLN A 47 8.76 16.00 6.62
CA GLN A 47 9.68 16.83 7.40
C GLN A 47 8.93 17.79 8.34
N GLN A 48 7.86 18.44 7.82
CA GLN A 48 7.04 19.35 8.64
C GLN A 48 6.40 18.64 9.82
N MET A 49 5.98 17.39 9.59
CA MET A 49 5.32 16.59 10.63
C MET A 49 6.31 15.77 11.47
N ASN A 50 7.61 15.82 11.14
CA ASN A 50 8.64 14.98 11.76
C ASN A 50 8.22 13.50 11.78
N SER A 51 7.72 13.01 10.64
CA SER A 51 7.11 11.70 10.50
C SER A 51 7.90 10.81 9.53
N PRO A 52 8.10 9.53 9.84
CA PRO A 52 8.63 8.60 8.85
C PRO A 52 7.60 8.40 7.72
N VAL A 53 8.06 7.91 6.58
CA VAL A 53 7.20 7.77 5.41
C VAL A 53 7.62 6.57 4.56
N ILE A 54 6.63 5.96 3.89
CA ILE A 54 6.87 4.97 2.85
C ILE A 54 6.61 5.66 1.50
N ILE A 55 7.63 5.67 0.63
CA ILE A 55 7.49 6.13 -0.76
C ILE A 55 7.41 4.87 -1.61
N GLN A 56 6.33 4.73 -2.38
CA GLN A 56 6.13 3.50 -3.14
C GLN A 56 5.87 3.77 -4.63
N ALA A 57 6.31 2.83 -5.48
CA ALA A 57 6.18 2.94 -6.93
C ALA A 57 5.52 1.68 -7.49
N SER A 58 4.35 1.85 -8.09
CA SER A 58 3.64 0.78 -8.79
C SER A 58 4.34 0.42 -10.11
N ALA A 59 3.94 -0.68 -10.74
CA ALA A 59 4.41 -1.05 -12.07
C ALA A 59 4.14 0.09 -13.07
N GLY A 60 2.95 0.71 -12.98
CA GLY A 60 2.59 1.86 -13.82
C GLY A 60 3.53 3.04 -13.61
N ALA A 61 3.85 3.35 -12.36
CA ALA A 61 4.77 4.45 -12.02
C ALA A 61 6.18 4.17 -12.56
N ARG A 62 6.68 2.95 -12.37
CA ARG A 62 8.01 2.55 -12.87
C ARG A 62 8.07 2.59 -14.41
N LYS A 63 6.98 2.18 -15.06
CA LYS A 63 6.87 2.25 -16.53
C LYS A 63 6.81 3.70 -17.03
N TYR A 64 6.03 4.54 -16.37
CA TYR A 64 5.86 5.96 -16.73
C TYR A 64 7.16 6.75 -16.58
N SER A 65 7.76 6.68 -15.40
CA SER A 65 8.97 7.45 -15.08
C SER A 65 10.25 6.81 -15.62
N GLY A 66 10.25 5.49 -15.79
CA GLY A 66 11.45 4.71 -16.05
C GLY A 66 12.11 4.28 -14.73
N PRO A 67 12.48 3.00 -14.61
CA PRO A 67 12.94 2.46 -13.32
C PRO A 67 14.20 3.15 -12.78
N ILE A 68 15.11 3.59 -13.64
CA ILE A 68 16.32 4.30 -13.21
C ILE A 68 15.97 5.71 -12.72
N PHE A 69 15.02 6.40 -13.39
CA PHE A 69 14.60 7.74 -12.95
C PHE A 69 13.91 7.68 -11.60
N ILE A 70 12.94 6.75 -11.42
CA ILE A 70 12.21 6.65 -10.16
C ILE A 70 13.17 6.28 -9.01
N LYS A 71 14.08 5.33 -9.24
CA LYS A 71 15.12 4.96 -8.28
C LYS A 71 15.91 6.20 -7.82
N ASN A 72 16.42 6.98 -8.80
CA ASN A 72 17.28 8.12 -8.47
C ASN A 72 16.50 9.27 -7.81
N MET A 73 15.24 9.48 -8.18
CA MET A 73 14.38 10.45 -7.50
C MET A 73 14.12 10.04 -6.04
N MET A 74 13.86 8.76 -5.80
CA MET A 74 13.68 8.26 -4.42
C MET A 74 14.99 8.33 -3.65
N GLN A 75 16.12 8.02 -4.27
CA GLN A 75 17.44 8.15 -3.65
C GLN A 75 17.76 9.63 -3.32
N ALA A 76 17.40 10.55 -4.21
CA ALA A 76 17.57 11.99 -3.95
C ALA A 76 16.77 12.42 -2.70
N ALA A 77 15.56 11.86 -2.52
CA ALA A 77 14.76 12.12 -1.31
C ALA A 77 15.49 11.67 -0.05
N VAL A 78 16.13 10.49 -0.10
CA VAL A 78 16.92 9.97 1.04
C VAL A 78 18.08 10.91 1.38
N GLU A 79 18.75 11.45 0.37
CA GLU A 79 19.90 12.35 0.56
C GLU A 79 19.49 13.75 1.03
N GLU A 80 18.39 14.28 0.47
CA GLU A 80 17.89 15.62 0.77
C GLU A 80 17.24 15.70 2.16
N PHE A 81 16.67 14.60 2.65
CA PHE A 81 15.94 14.57 3.93
C PHE A 81 16.55 13.54 4.90
N PRO A 82 17.83 13.75 5.30
CA PRO A 82 18.60 12.74 6.06
C PRO A 82 18.08 12.45 7.47
N THR A 83 17.14 13.24 7.97
CA THR A 83 16.55 13.04 9.31
C THR A 83 15.20 12.30 9.28
N ILE A 84 14.63 12.08 8.09
CA ILE A 84 13.33 11.43 7.95
C ILE A 84 13.55 9.97 7.57
N PRO A 85 13.10 9.01 8.39
CA PRO A 85 13.17 7.60 8.00
C PRO A 85 12.27 7.31 6.79
N ILE A 86 12.84 6.70 5.75
CA ILE A 86 12.16 6.44 4.48
C ILE A 86 12.24 4.94 4.19
N VAL A 87 11.13 4.34 3.77
CA VAL A 87 11.12 3.03 3.13
C VAL A 87 10.90 3.26 1.62
N MET A 88 11.76 2.68 0.80
CA MET A 88 11.55 2.62 -0.66
C MET A 88 10.84 1.30 -0.96
N HIS A 89 9.59 1.36 -1.40
CA HIS A 89 8.74 0.19 -1.56
C HIS A 89 8.28 0.00 -3.00
N GLN A 90 8.38 -1.24 -3.50
CA GLN A 90 7.72 -1.64 -4.75
C GLN A 90 6.29 -2.05 -4.44
N ASP A 91 5.35 -1.34 -5.05
CA ASP A 91 3.91 -1.57 -4.89
C ASP A 91 3.44 -2.51 -6.02
N HIS A 92 2.74 -3.59 -5.67
CA HIS A 92 2.22 -4.63 -6.57
C HIS A 92 3.23 -5.16 -7.60
N GLY A 93 4.05 -6.12 -7.18
CA GLY A 93 4.89 -6.91 -8.07
C GLY A 93 4.13 -8.15 -8.55
N GLY A 94 4.12 -8.38 -9.86
CA GLY A 94 3.38 -9.49 -10.46
C GLY A 94 4.12 -10.82 -10.47
N THR A 95 5.45 -10.80 -10.30
CA THR A 95 6.27 -12.02 -10.31
C THR A 95 7.45 -11.86 -9.35
N PRO A 96 8.03 -12.97 -8.86
CA PRO A 96 9.27 -12.91 -8.07
C PRO A 96 10.44 -12.23 -8.81
N ASP A 97 10.54 -12.43 -10.13
CA ASP A 97 11.60 -11.79 -10.95
C ASP A 97 11.45 -10.26 -10.92
N GLU A 98 10.22 -9.76 -11.06
CA GLU A 98 9.95 -8.31 -10.99
C GLU A 98 10.33 -7.75 -9.61
N CYS A 99 10.05 -8.49 -8.55
CA CYS A 99 10.45 -8.10 -7.19
C CYS A 99 11.98 -8.08 -7.08
N GLU A 100 12.67 -9.09 -7.63
CA GLU A 100 14.14 -9.15 -7.60
C GLU A 100 14.75 -7.96 -8.35
N GLU A 101 14.18 -7.58 -9.51
CA GLU A 101 14.64 -6.40 -10.26
C GLU A 101 14.56 -5.13 -9.39
N CYS A 102 13.47 -4.96 -8.63
CA CYS A 102 13.32 -3.81 -7.74
C CYS A 102 14.34 -3.86 -6.59
N ILE A 103 14.59 -5.03 -6.03
CA ILE A 103 15.63 -5.20 -5.00
C ILE A 103 17.00 -4.77 -5.54
N GLU A 104 17.32 -5.15 -6.78
CA GLU A 104 18.60 -4.75 -7.42
C GLU A 104 18.68 -3.24 -7.67
N LEU A 105 17.52 -2.57 -7.81
CA LEU A 105 17.46 -1.11 -7.93
C LEU A 105 17.64 -0.40 -6.57
N GLY A 106 17.61 -1.14 -5.46
CA GLY A 106 17.83 -0.57 -4.12
C GLY A 106 16.56 -0.35 -3.31
N PHE A 107 15.44 -0.91 -3.73
CA PHE A 107 14.23 -0.88 -2.91
C PHE A 107 14.45 -1.69 -1.63
N THR A 108 14.01 -1.16 -0.50
CA THR A 108 14.17 -1.80 0.82
C THR A 108 12.96 -2.64 1.22
N SER A 109 11.94 -2.64 0.36
CA SER A 109 10.73 -3.43 0.54
C SER A 109 10.10 -3.70 -0.82
N VAL A 110 9.56 -4.91 -1.02
CA VAL A 110 8.83 -5.28 -2.23
C VAL A 110 7.52 -5.95 -1.86
N MET A 111 6.50 -5.78 -2.71
CA MET A 111 5.23 -6.48 -2.55
C MET A 111 5.10 -7.53 -3.64
N MET A 112 4.89 -8.79 -3.23
CA MET A 112 4.51 -9.85 -4.15
C MET A 112 3.01 -10.01 -4.12
N ASP A 113 2.34 -9.55 -5.17
CA ASP A 113 0.89 -9.68 -5.29
C ASP A 113 0.54 -11.01 -5.94
N GLY A 114 0.59 -12.08 -5.16
CA GLY A 114 0.22 -13.42 -5.60
C GLY A 114 -1.30 -13.69 -5.56
N SER A 115 -2.11 -12.69 -5.19
CA SER A 115 -3.57 -12.81 -5.28
C SER A 115 -4.05 -12.89 -6.73
N LEU A 116 -3.20 -12.44 -7.66
CA LEU A 116 -3.43 -12.52 -9.10
C LEU A 116 -2.36 -13.40 -9.74
N LEU A 117 -2.69 -14.03 -10.88
CA LEU A 117 -1.70 -14.73 -11.69
C LEU A 117 -0.74 -13.72 -12.35
N SER A 118 0.30 -14.22 -12.99
CA SER A 118 1.34 -13.37 -13.62
C SER A 118 0.81 -12.41 -14.69
N ASP A 119 -0.43 -12.62 -15.18
CA ASP A 119 -1.08 -11.66 -16.09
C ASP A 119 -1.59 -10.42 -15.35
N GLN A 120 -1.56 -10.42 -14.03
CA GLN A 120 -1.99 -9.36 -13.11
C GLN A 120 -3.48 -8.97 -13.29
N LYS A 121 -4.30 -9.95 -13.67
CA LYS A 121 -5.74 -9.76 -13.92
C LYS A 121 -6.58 -10.93 -13.41
N THR A 122 -6.07 -12.14 -13.58
CA THR A 122 -6.81 -13.35 -13.23
C THR A 122 -6.58 -13.69 -11.76
N PRO A 123 -7.64 -13.75 -10.93
CA PRO A 123 -7.47 -14.19 -9.54
C PRO A 123 -6.78 -15.54 -9.45
N SER A 124 -5.80 -15.66 -8.60
CA SER A 124 -5.06 -16.88 -8.39
C SER A 124 -5.75 -17.77 -7.32
N ASN A 125 -5.08 -18.84 -6.95
CA ASN A 125 -5.49 -19.65 -5.81
C ASN A 125 -4.44 -19.57 -4.69
N PHE A 126 -4.81 -20.05 -3.52
CA PHE A 126 -3.98 -19.99 -2.32
C PHE A 126 -2.59 -20.61 -2.54
N ASP A 127 -2.54 -21.81 -3.16
CA ASP A 127 -1.26 -22.52 -3.37
C ASP A 127 -0.32 -21.74 -4.28
N TYR A 128 -0.84 -21.13 -5.33
CA TYR A 128 -0.05 -20.28 -6.23
C TYR A 128 0.50 -19.07 -5.46
N ASN A 129 -0.38 -18.40 -4.72
CA ASN A 129 0.01 -17.21 -3.94
C ASN A 129 1.11 -17.56 -2.93
N VAL A 130 0.94 -18.64 -2.16
CA VAL A 130 1.97 -19.12 -1.21
C VAL A 130 3.28 -19.38 -1.95
N LYS A 131 3.23 -20.06 -3.08
CA LYS A 131 4.44 -20.44 -3.86
C LYS A 131 5.23 -19.19 -4.27
N VAL A 132 4.60 -18.24 -4.96
CA VAL A 132 5.32 -17.06 -5.50
C VAL A 132 5.76 -16.12 -4.40
N THR A 133 4.95 -15.97 -3.35
CA THR A 133 5.30 -15.12 -2.21
C THR A 133 6.48 -15.70 -1.42
N LYS A 134 6.47 -17.01 -1.19
CA LYS A 134 7.56 -17.70 -0.49
C LYS A 134 8.89 -17.59 -1.28
N GLU A 135 8.83 -17.70 -2.61
CA GLU A 135 9.98 -17.50 -3.49
C GLU A 135 10.53 -16.07 -3.34
N THR A 136 9.65 -15.07 -3.38
CA THR A 136 10.04 -13.67 -3.21
C THR A 136 10.65 -13.43 -1.83
N VAL A 137 10.05 -13.98 -0.76
CA VAL A 137 10.58 -13.85 0.61
C VAL A 137 12.01 -14.40 0.69
N LYS A 138 12.25 -15.57 0.09
CA LYS A 138 13.60 -16.17 0.07
C LYS A 138 14.63 -15.24 -0.58
N ILE A 139 14.28 -14.64 -1.73
CA ILE A 139 15.16 -13.71 -2.48
C ILE A 139 15.39 -12.44 -1.64
N ALA A 140 14.32 -11.84 -1.16
CA ALA A 140 14.35 -10.54 -0.48
C ALA A 140 15.06 -10.62 0.89
N HIS A 141 14.70 -11.61 1.72
CA HIS A 141 15.30 -11.75 3.06
C HIS A 141 16.80 -12.04 2.98
N ALA A 142 17.28 -12.74 1.94
CA ALA A 142 18.71 -12.96 1.75
C ALA A 142 19.49 -11.64 1.53
N LYS A 143 18.78 -10.57 1.14
CA LYS A 143 19.36 -9.24 0.88
C LYS A 143 18.92 -8.19 1.93
N GLY A 144 18.22 -8.62 3.00
CA GLY A 144 17.75 -7.73 4.06
C GLY A 144 16.57 -6.86 3.66
N VAL A 145 15.85 -7.24 2.60
CA VAL A 145 14.68 -6.52 2.07
C VAL A 145 13.40 -7.15 2.60
N SER A 146 12.46 -6.32 3.02
CA SER A 146 11.16 -6.78 3.55
C SER A 146 10.21 -7.17 2.41
N VAL A 147 9.27 -8.07 2.72
CA VAL A 147 8.24 -8.48 1.76
C VAL A 147 6.85 -8.25 2.31
N GLU A 148 6.03 -7.61 1.49
CA GLU A 148 4.57 -7.51 1.68
C GLU A 148 3.93 -8.59 0.81
N GLY A 149 3.00 -9.36 1.40
CA GLY A 149 2.15 -10.28 0.65
C GLY A 149 0.75 -9.73 0.55
N GLU A 150 -0.08 -10.33 -0.30
CA GLU A 150 -1.51 -9.98 -0.41
C GLU A 150 -2.38 -11.22 -0.34
N LEU A 151 -3.46 -11.13 0.41
CA LEU A 151 -4.44 -12.22 0.51
C LEU A 151 -5.86 -11.64 0.40
N GLY A 152 -6.62 -12.17 -0.54
CA GLY A 152 -7.89 -11.60 -0.98
C GLY A 152 -7.67 -10.70 -2.18
N CYS A 153 -8.75 -10.29 -2.83
CA CYS A 153 -8.68 -9.40 -3.99
C CYS A 153 -9.32 -8.05 -3.63
N LEU A 154 -8.67 -6.98 -4.03
CA LEU A 154 -9.21 -5.65 -3.82
C LEU A 154 -10.45 -5.43 -4.70
N GLY A 155 -11.46 -4.83 -4.13
CA GLY A 155 -12.71 -4.56 -4.83
C GLY A 155 -13.78 -4.03 -3.88
N SER A 156 -14.86 -3.57 -4.46
CA SER A 156 -15.93 -2.90 -3.74
C SER A 156 -16.93 -3.88 -3.14
N LEU A 157 -17.13 -3.85 -1.84
CA LEU A 157 -18.22 -4.59 -1.18
C LEU A 157 -19.58 -4.05 -1.59
N GLU A 158 -19.66 -2.78 -2.01
CA GLU A 158 -20.89 -2.14 -2.44
C GLU A 158 -21.39 -2.72 -3.78
N THR A 159 -20.46 -2.91 -4.74
CA THR A 159 -20.82 -3.36 -6.09
C THR A 159 -20.45 -4.81 -6.38
N GLY A 160 -19.58 -5.40 -5.59
CA GLY A 160 -19.02 -6.72 -5.86
C GLY A 160 -17.98 -6.73 -6.97
N MET A 161 -17.61 -5.57 -7.49
CA MET A 161 -16.68 -5.48 -8.63
C MET A 161 -15.24 -5.42 -8.14
N GLY A 162 -14.39 -6.22 -8.78
CA GLY A 162 -12.95 -6.06 -8.68
C GLY A 162 -12.53 -4.75 -9.34
N GLU A 163 -11.37 -4.24 -8.96
CA GLU A 163 -10.91 -2.95 -9.46
C GLU A 163 -9.48 -3.00 -9.95
N LYS A 164 -9.17 -2.07 -10.84
CA LYS A 164 -7.85 -1.95 -11.47
C LYS A 164 -7.19 -0.64 -11.15
N GLU A 165 -5.90 -0.69 -10.89
CA GLU A 165 -5.04 0.49 -10.80
C GLU A 165 -3.85 0.29 -11.73
N ASP A 166 -3.63 1.24 -12.63
CA ASP A 166 -2.53 1.20 -13.60
C ASP A 166 -2.52 -0.08 -14.47
N GLY A 167 -3.70 -0.69 -14.70
CA GLY A 167 -3.82 -1.90 -15.51
C GLY A 167 -3.69 -3.21 -14.74
N VAL A 168 -3.45 -3.15 -13.44
CA VAL A 168 -3.35 -4.29 -12.52
C VAL A 168 -4.62 -4.39 -11.70
N GLY A 169 -5.12 -5.61 -11.50
CA GLY A 169 -6.29 -5.85 -10.66
C GLY A 169 -7.27 -6.83 -11.28
N ALA A 170 -8.09 -7.47 -10.44
CA ALA A 170 -9.06 -8.46 -10.86
C ALA A 170 -10.17 -7.82 -11.70
N GLU A 171 -10.55 -8.50 -12.78
CA GLU A 171 -11.64 -8.03 -13.63
C GLU A 171 -12.96 -8.75 -13.28
N GLY A 172 -14.05 -8.00 -13.27
CA GLY A 172 -15.41 -8.55 -13.15
C GLY A 172 -15.92 -8.63 -11.72
N VAL A 173 -16.94 -9.45 -11.54
CA VAL A 173 -17.62 -9.64 -10.25
C VAL A 173 -16.85 -10.66 -9.42
N LEU A 174 -16.49 -10.29 -8.21
CA LEU A 174 -15.79 -11.14 -7.24
C LEU A 174 -16.78 -11.64 -6.18
N SER A 175 -16.53 -12.84 -5.66
CA SER A 175 -17.31 -13.36 -4.55
C SER A 175 -17.00 -12.59 -3.26
N HIS A 176 -17.93 -12.59 -2.33
CA HIS A 176 -17.74 -11.96 -1.02
C HIS A 176 -16.49 -12.50 -0.30
N SER A 177 -16.21 -13.79 -0.48
CA SER A 177 -15.02 -14.43 0.12
C SER A 177 -13.71 -13.96 -0.52
N GLN A 178 -13.74 -13.53 -1.79
CA GLN A 178 -12.57 -12.95 -2.44
C GLN A 178 -12.34 -11.50 -1.99
N LEU A 179 -13.41 -10.80 -1.62
CA LEU A 179 -13.36 -9.39 -1.21
C LEU A 179 -13.06 -9.18 0.28
N LEU A 180 -12.99 -10.26 1.06
CA LEU A 180 -12.70 -10.20 2.50
C LEU A 180 -11.72 -11.32 2.87
N THR A 181 -10.53 -10.94 3.30
CA THR A 181 -9.50 -11.90 3.73
C THR A 181 -10.00 -12.76 4.90
N ASP A 182 -9.87 -14.07 4.78
CA ASP A 182 -10.23 -15.01 5.85
C ASP A 182 -9.11 -15.06 6.91
N PRO A 183 -9.43 -14.91 8.21
CA PRO A 183 -8.41 -14.91 9.26
C PRO A 183 -7.63 -16.23 9.40
N ALA A 184 -8.26 -17.37 9.13
CA ALA A 184 -7.57 -18.66 9.21
C ALA A 184 -6.61 -18.83 8.01
N GLU A 185 -7.06 -18.43 6.80
CA GLU A 185 -6.19 -18.40 5.63
C GLU A 185 -5.02 -17.44 5.83
N ALA A 186 -5.25 -16.27 6.47
CA ALA A 186 -4.18 -15.32 6.75
C ALA A 186 -3.11 -15.93 7.66
N ALA A 187 -3.54 -16.67 8.69
CA ALA A 187 -2.60 -17.35 9.59
C ALA A 187 -1.78 -18.42 8.86
N ASP A 188 -2.44 -19.24 8.04
CA ASP A 188 -1.77 -20.27 7.25
C ASP A 188 -0.80 -19.66 6.23
N PHE A 189 -1.23 -18.59 5.55
CA PHE A 189 -0.41 -17.87 4.57
C PHE A 189 0.88 -17.33 5.20
N VAL A 190 0.75 -16.64 6.33
CA VAL A 190 1.90 -16.05 7.03
C VAL A 190 2.84 -17.14 7.56
N ASP A 191 2.29 -18.22 8.11
CA ASP A 191 3.10 -19.36 8.58
C ASP A 191 3.92 -19.97 7.45
N GLN A 192 3.33 -20.12 6.26
CA GLN A 192 4.01 -20.74 5.13
C GLN A 192 4.99 -19.79 4.42
N THR A 193 4.67 -18.49 4.31
CA THR A 193 5.44 -17.54 3.51
C THR A 193 6.47 -16.74 4.32
N GLN A 194 6.16 -16.45 5.58
CA GLN A 194 7.00 -15.62 6.47
C GLN A 194 7.15 -14.18 5.96
N VAL A 195 6.07 -13.61 5.40
CA VAL A 195 6.06 -12.20 4.98
C VAL A 195 6.17 -11.27 6.19
N ASP A 196 6.72 -10.09 5.98
CA ASP A 196 6.90 -9.05 7.01
C ASP A 196 5.60 -8.29 7.30
N CYS A 197 4.78 -8.12 6.26
CA CYS A 197 3.48 -7.51 6.38
C CYS A 197 2.52 -8.10 5.35
N LEU A 198 1.22 -7.96 5.62
CA LEU A 198 0.17 -8.59 4.80
C LEU A 198 -0.89 -7.56 4.44
N ALA A 199 -1.05 -7.34 3.13
CA ALA A 199 -2.17 -6.58 2.60
C ALA A 199 -3.42 -7.45 2.67
N ILE A 200 -4.48 -6.89 3.26
CA ILE A 200 -5.73 -7.60 3.50
C ILE A 200 -6.89 -6.91 2.78
N ALA A 201 -7.77 -7.73 2.21
CA ALA A 201 -9.01 -7.25 1.58
C ALA A 201 -10.05 -7.03 2.68
N ILE A 202 -10.49 -5.79 2.85
CA ILE A 202 -11.38 -5.34 3.92
C ILE A 202 -12.50 -4.44 3.41
N GLY A 203 -12.81 -4.54 2.10
CA GLY A 203 -13.90 -3.78 1.48
C GLY A 203 -13.48 -2.48 0.82
N THR A 204 -12.19 -2.24 0.66
CA THR A 204 -11.67 -1.05 -0.02
C THR A 204 -11.26 -1.38 -1.46
N SER A 205 -11.33 -0.36 -2.33
CA SER A 205 -10.96 -0.47 -3.73
C SER A 205 -10.03 0.69 -4.11
N HIS A 206 -9.22 0.48 -5.14
CA HIS A 206 -8.35 1.53 -5.69
C HIS A 206 -9.15 2.59 -6.47
N GLY A 207 -8.51 3.72 -6.77
CA GLY A 207 -9.09 4.77 -7.59
C GLY A 207 -9.97 5.75 -6.84
N ALA A 208 -10.50 6.71 -7.59
CA ALA A 208 -11.31 7.79 -7.00
C ALA A 208 -12.78 7.37 -6.75
N TYR A 209 -13.28 6.41 -7.51
CA TYR A 209 -14.69 6.02 -7.46
C TYR A 209 -14.91 4.85 -6.48
N LYS A 210 -14.75 5.13 -5.17
CA LYS A 210 -14.80 4.10 -4.12
C LYS A 210 -16.24 3.81 -3.65
N PHE A 211 -16.99 4.86 -3.35
CA PHE A 211 -18.37 4.74 -2.85
C PHE A 211 -19.28 5.69 -3.62
N THR A 212 -20.48 5.21 -3.97
CA THR A 212 -21.46 5.96 -4.77
C THR A 212 -22.31 6.91 -3.92
N LYS A 213 -22.28 6.73 -2.60
CA LYS A 213 -23.03 7.54 -1.62
C LYS A 213 -22.10 7.90 -0.45
N PRO A 214 -22.41 9.00 0.27
CA PRO A 214 -21.65 9.28 1.49
C PRO A 214 -21.64 8.05 2.40
N PRO A 215 -20.45 7.54 2.77
CA PRO A 215 -20.41 6.36 3.62
C PRO A 215 -21.06 6.64 4.98
N THR A 216 -22.01 5.79 5.36
CA THR A 216 -22.70 5.88 6.65
C THR A 216 -22.45 4.57 7.42
N GLY A 217 -22.12 4.71 8.68
CA GLY A 217 -21.75 3.56 9.50
C GLY A 217 -20.34 3.06 9.18
N GLU A 218 -20.08 1.80 9.45
CA GLU A 218 -18.77 1.19 9.21
C GLU A 218 -18.60 0.86 7.73
N VAL A 219 -17.60 1.45 7.12
CA VAL A 219 -17.23 1.23 5.72
C VAL A 219 -16.20 0.09 5.63
N LEU A 220 -15.22 0.13 6.55
CA LEU A 220 -14.21 -0.91 6.64
C LEU A 220 -14.72 -2.09 7.46
N ALA A 221 -14.28 -3.28 7.10
CA ALA A 221 -14.58 -4.49 7.87
C ALA A 221 -13.69 -4.55 9.13
N ILE A 222 -13.92 -3.62 10.09
CA ILE A 222 -13.08 -3.47 11.29
C ILE A 222 -13.01 -4.76 12.11
N ASN A 223 -14.13 -5.48 12.24
CA ASN A 223 -14.11 -6.76 12.97
C ASN A 223 -13.22 -7.78 12.27
N ARG A 224 -13.18 -7.76 10.93
CA ARG A 224 -12.29 -8.62 10.16
C ARG A 224 -10.82 -8.30 10.43
N ILE A 225 -10.48 -7.00 10.51
CA ILE A 225 -9.13 -6.55 10.87
C ILE A 225 -8.74 -7.11 12.25
N LYS A 226 -9.64 -6.99 13.24
CA LYS A 226 -9.41 -7.51 14.60
C LYS A 226 -9.15 -9.02 14.59
N ASP A 227 -10.01 -9.78 13.88
CA ASP A 227 -9.92 -11.23 13.83
C ASP A 227 -8.59 -11.67 13.19
N ILE A 228 -8.19 -11.01 12.10
CA ILE A 228 -6.92 -11.29 11.42
C ILE A 228 -5.75 -10.95 12.37
N HIS A 229 -5.76 -9.76 12.96
CA HIS A 229 -4.66 -9.33 13.85
C HIS A 229 -4.51 -10.28 15.04
N GLN A 230 -5.61 -10.79 15.60
CA GLN A 230 -5.55 -11.78 16.69
C GLN A 230 -4.86 -13.08 16.25
N LYS A 231 -5.02 -13.47 14.99
CA LYS A 231 -4.41 -14.70 14.46
C LYS A 231 -2.93 -14.52 14.09
N ILE A 232 -2.56 -13.32 13.63
CA ILE A 232 -1.17 -13.03 13.20
C ILE A 232 -0.63 -11.75 13.89
N PRO A 233 -0.55 -11.75 15.22
CA PRO A 233 -0.19 -10.51 15.96
C PRO A 233 1.22 -9.99 15.68
N ASN A 234 2.09 -10.81 15.11
CA ASN A 234 3.48 -10.46 14.82
C ASN A 234 3.71 -10.08 13.33
N THR A 235 2.65 -10.08 12.52
CA THR A 235 2.70 -9.65 11.12
C THR A 235 1.88 -8.37 10.98
N HIS A 236 2.49 -7.34 10.42
CA HIS A 236 1.82 -6.04 10.29
C HIS A 236 0.78 -6.07 9.18
N LEU A 237 -0.37 -5.45 9.41
CA LEU A 237 -1.44 -5.39 8.43
C LEU A 237 -1.34 -4.13 7.57
N VAL A 238 -1.70 -4.28 6.30
CA VAL A 238 -1.67 -3.20 5.31
C VAL A 238 -3.07 -2.99 4.73
N MET A 239 -3.47 -1.72 4.60
CA MET A 239 -4.72 -1.33 3.94
C MET A 239 -4.41 -0.71 2.59
N HIS A 240 -4.92 -1.33 1.53
CA HIS A 240 -4.93 -0.76 0.18
C HIS A 240 -6.23 0.01 -0.08
N GLY A 241 -6.27 0.82 -1.13
CA GLY A 241 -7.47 1.54 -1.55
C GLY A 241 -7.98 2.54 -0.51
N SER A 242 -7.10 3.14 0.29
CA SER A 242 -7.47 3.88 1.49
C SER A 242 -7.50 5.40 1.34
N SER A 243 -7.37 5.93 0.11
CA SER A 243 -7.46 7.38 -0.12
C SER A 243 -8.79 7.94 0.35
N SER A 244 -8.75 9.13 0.92
CA SER A 244 -9.93 9.78 1.51
C SER A 244 -10.78 10.55 0.52
N VAL A 245 -10.24 10.82 -0.67
CA VAL A 245 -10.91 11.52 -1.78
C VAL A 245 -11.52 12.84 -1.29
N PRO A 246 -10.67 13.83 -0.92
CA PRO A 246 -11.18 15.07 -0.34
C PRO A 246 -12.08 15.83 -1.31
N LYS A 247 -13.32 16.12 -0.86
CA LYS A 247 -14.33 16.80 -1.69
C LYS A 247 -13.82 18.14 -2.22
N GLU A 248 -13.07 18.89 -1.41
CA GLU A 248 -12.51 20.18 -1.80
C GLU A 248 -11.65 20.10 -3.07
N LEU A 249 -10.91 19.00 -3.22
CA LEU A 249 -10.08 18.80 -4.43
C LEU A 249 -10.95 18.51 -5.64
N LEU A 250 -12.00 17.70 -5.46
CA LEU A 250 -12.97 17.43 -6.53
C LEU A 250 -13.65 18.71 -6.99
N ASP A 251 -14.06 19.56 -6.04
CA ASP A 251 -14.72 20.84 -6.33
C ASP A 251 -13.79 21.77 -7.13
N ILE A 252 -12.53 21.93 -6.70
CA ILE A 252 -11.54 22.75 -7.42
C ILE A 252 -11.38 22.25 -8.87
N ILE A 253 -11.20 20.93 -9.03
CA ILE A 253 -11.00 20.33 -10.36
C ILE A 253 -12.23 20.59 -11.25
N ASN A 254 -13.43 20.34 -10.72
CA ASN A 254 -14.66 20.48 -11.50
C ASN A 254 -15.00 21.93 -11.81
N ASP A 255 -14.76 22.85 -10.89
CA ASP A 255 -14.98 24.30 -11.10
C ASP A 255 -14.04 24.85 -12.20
N ASN A 256 -12.93 24.16 -12.44
CA ASN A 256 -11.95 24.57 -13.46
C ASN A 256 -12.00 23.70 -14.73
N GLY A 257 -13.14 23.04 -14.98
CA GLY A 257 -13.39 22.35 -16.25
C GLY A 257 -13.26 20.82 -16.20
N GLY A 258 -12.95 20.29 -15.06
CA GLY A 258 -12.94 18.84 -14.85
C GLY A 258 -14.34 18.25 -14.85
N LYS A 259 -14.43 16.94 -14.94
CA LYS A 259 -15.72 16.22 -14.98
C LYS A 259 -15.66 14.95 -14.12
N ILE A 260 -15.18 15.11 -12.88
CA ILE A 260 -15.15 13.97 -11.95
C ILE A 260 -16.54 13.84 -11.32
N SER A 261 -17.16 12.68 -11.48
CA SER A 261 -18.46 12.39 -10.89
C SER A 261 -18.37 12.39 -9.36
N GLU A 262 -19.49 12.67 -8.70
CA GLU A 262 -19.56 12.63 -7.25
C GLU A 262 -19.11 11.25 -6.74
N THR A 263 -18.20 11.24 -5.79
CA THR A 263 -17.64 10.03 -5.21
C THR A 263 -17.12 10.32 -3.81
N TYR A 264 -16.92 9.28 -3.03
CA TYR A 264 -16.53 9.37 -1.62
C TYR A 264 -15.45 8.36 -1.34
N GLY A 265 -14.44 8.77 -0.55
CA GLY A 265 -13.33 7.90 -0.15
C GLY A 265 -13.53 7.29 1.23
N VAL A 266 -12.47 6.70 1.76
CA VAL A 266 -12.50 6.07 3.09
C VAL A 266 -12.41 7.16 4.16
N PRO A 267 -13.37 7.20 5.10
CA PRO A 267 -13.31 8.24 6.17
C PRO A 267 -12.05 8.08 7.03
N ILE A 268 -11.39 9.19 7.33
CA ILE A 268 -10.16 9.22 8.14
C ILE A 268 -10.37 8.51 9.50
N LYS A 269 -11.55 8.69 10.10
CA LYS A 269 -11.87 8.03 11.39
C LYS A 269 -11.83 6.50 11.29
N GLU A 270 -12.25 5.94 10.15
CA GLU A 270 -12.20 4.48 9.95
C GLU A 270 -10.77 4.00 9.71
N ILE A 271 -9.96 4.78 8.98
CA ILE A 271 -8.53 4.49 8.84
C ILE A 271 -7.88 4.47 10.24
N GLN A 272 -8.15 5.47 11.07
CA GLN A 272 -7.65 5.53 12.44
C GLN A 272 -8.12 4.34 13.26
N GLU A 273 -9.37 3.90 13.08
CA GLU A 273 -9.88 2.73 13.77
C GLU A 273 -9.18 1.44 13.29
N GLY A 274 -8.89 1.33 12.00
CA GLY A 274 -8.08 0.23 11.47
C GLY A 274 -6.69 0.19 12.11
N ILE A 275 -6.05 1.36 12.24
CA ILE A 275 -4.72 1.48 12.87
C ILE A 275 -4.76 1.00 14.33
N LYS A 276 -5.78 1.37 15.10
CA LYS A 276 -5.96 0.89 16.49
C LYS A 276 -6.09 -0.63 16.58
N ASN A 277 -6.45 -1.27 15.47
CA ASN A 277 -6.73 -2.71 15.44
C ASN A 277 -5.69 -3.52 14.66
N GLY A 278 -4.50 -2.96 14.40
CA GLY A 278 -3.37 -3.73 13.88
C GLY A 278 -2.86 -3.31 12.51
N VAL A 279 -3.55 -2.40 11.82
CA VAL A 279 -3.05 -1.85 10.55
C VAL A 279 -1.87 -0.93 10.85
N ARG A 280 -0.76 -1.12 10.11
CA ARG A 280 0.44 -0.27 10.29
C ARG A 280 0.85 0.47 9.03
N LYS A 281 0.43 0.01 7.85
CA LYS A 281 0.71 0.68 6.56
C LYS A 281 -0.63 1.03 5.89
N VAL A 282 -0.76 2.26 5.40
CA VAL A 282 -1.99 2.77 4.77
C VAL A 282 -1.63 3.34 3.41
N ASN A 283 -2.09 2.69 2.33
CA ASN A 283 -1.77 3.09 0.96
C ASN A 283 -2.61 4.29 0.50
N ILE A 284 -1.93 5.30 -0.04
CA ILE A 284 -2.55 6.54 -0.51
C ILE A 284 -1.98 6.89 -1.90
N ASP A 285 -2.82 6.84 -2.93
CA ASP A 285 -2.47 7.27 -4.28
C ASP A 285 -3.42 8.35 -4.79
N THR A 286 -4.71 8.06 -4.83
CA THR A 286 -5.73 8.95 -5.43
C THR A 286 -5.66 10.37 -4.87
N ASP A 287 -5.49 10.52 -3.55
CA ASP A 287 -5.45 11.84 -2.91
C ASP A 287 -4.30 12.70 -3.48
N LEU A 288 -3.15 12.08 -3.78
CA LEU A 288 -1.99 12.78 -4.37
C LEU A 288 -2.27 13.17 -5.83
N ARG A 289 -2.92 12.29 -6.59
CA ARG A 289 -3.29 12.58 -7.98
C ARG A 289 -4.31 13.73 -8.03
N LEU A 290 -5.30 13.71 -7.14
CA LEU A 290 -6.30 14.79 -7.02
C LEU A 290 -5.63 16.10 -6.63
N ALA A 291 -4.74 16.08 -5.62
CA ALA A 291 -4.03 17.29 -5.18
C ALA A 291 -3.20 17.90 -6.32
N ALA A 292 -2.45 17.06 -7.04
CA ALA A 292 -1.64 17.52 -8.18
C ALA A 292 -2.51 18.10 -9.31
N THR A 293 -3.67 17.46 -9.57
CA THR A 293 -4.60 17.93 -10.63
C THR A 293 -5.27 19.24 -10.22
N ALA A 294 -5.68 19.36 -8.96
CA ALA A 294 -6.31 20.59 -8.43
C ALA A 294 -5.33 21.77 -8.48
N ALA A 295 -4.06 21.61 -8.14
CA ALA A 295 -2.99 22.63 -8.23
C ALA A 295 -2.75 23.07 -9.68
N UNK A 296 -2.92 21.97 -10.69
CA UNK A 296 -2.78 22.17 -11.87
C UNK A 296 -3.68 22.87 -12.36
#